data_8dd15a441ce9dce5e80b8d22f5df1b13
#
_entry.id   8dd15a441ce9dce5e80b8d22f5df1b13
#
_cell.length_a   1.000
_cell.length_b   1.000
_cell.length_c   1.000
_cell.angle_alpha   90.00
_cell.angle_beta   90.00
_cell.angle_gamma   90.00
#
_symmetry.space_group_name_H-M   'P 1'
#
loop_
_entity.id
_entity.type
_entity.pdbx_description
1 polymer ?
#
loop_
_entity_poly.entity_id
_entity_poly.type
_entity_poly.pdbx_seq_one_letter_code
_entity_poly.pdbx_strand_id
1 'polypeptide(L)'
;MSLGKVYLASGWFSPEWMQEVENIKSVFEKHNISYFSPKDENLCDADASDSMQDQIFAGNIKHLHESEWLLCNTRNKDMGTIFEAGYFNCLEKPIVYFCDGLPPGAQFNLMLAASGIKVCRSLSELDDYLDRCTSSGNLITERYQGEIE
;
A
#
# COMPACT_ATOMS: atom_id res chain seq x y z
N MET A 1 3.56 17.44 -11.16
CA MET A 1 2.45 16.64 -11.69
C MET A 1 2.02 15.63 -10.66
N SER A 2 0.73 15.39 -10.56
CA SER A 2 0.17 14.46 -9.57
C SER A 2 0.32 13.01 -10.03
N LEU A 3 0.69 12.13 -9.11
CA LEU A 3 0.73 10.68 -9.36
C LEU A 3 -0.67 10.03 -9.21
N GLY A 4 -1.69 10.83 -8.92
CA GLY A 4 -3.01 10.33 -8.61
C GLY A 4 -3.16 9.87 -7.16
N LYS A 5 -4.37 9.49 -6.80
CA LYS A 5 -4.71 9.07 -5.44
C LYS A 5 -4.23 7.64 -5.16
N VAL A 6 -3.54 7.46 -4.05
CA VAL A 6 -3.09 6.15 -3.58
C VAL A 6 -4.03 5.58 -2.51
N TYR A 7 -4.27 4.28 -2.58
CA TYR A 7 -4.87 3.51 -1.48
C TYR A 7 -3.76 2.94 -0.62
N LEU A 8 -3.73 3.28 0.66
CA LEU A 8 -2.75 2.75 1.62
C LEU A 8 -3.30 1.49 2.29
N ALA A 9 -2.89 0.35 1.78
CA ALA A 9 -3.22 -0.95 2.34
C ALA A 9 -2.18 -1.34 3.39
N SER A 10 -2.57 -1.37 4.66
CA SER A 10 -1.69 -1.71 5.78
C SER A 10 -2.51 -2.10 7.00
N GLY A 11 -2.04 -3.07 7.78
CA GLY A 11 -2.56 -3.31 9.12
C GLY A 11 -2.17 -2.17 10.06
N TRP A 12 -2.99 -1.96 11.11
CA TRP A 12 -2.74 -0.92 12.13
C TRP A 12 -3.04 -1.43 13.54
N PHE A 13 -2.97 -2.73 13.77
CA PHE A 13 -3.50 -3.39 14.98
C PHE A 13 -2.56 -3.36 16.18
N SER A 14 -1.42 -2.67 16.09
CA SER A 14 -0.52 -2.40 17.22
C SER A 14 -0.03 -0.95 17.16
N PRO A 15 0.46 -0.40 18.28
CA PRO A 15 1.04 0.95 18.27
C PRO A 15 2.19 1.11 17.27
N GLU A 16 3.01 0.09 17.11
CA GLU A 16 4.11 0.07 16.13
C GLU A 16 3.59 0.13 14.69
N TRP A 17 2.56 -0.67 14.37
CA TRP A 17 1.96 -0.66 13.05
C TRP A 17 1.24 0.65 12.75
N MET A 18 0.58 1.22 13.76
CA MET A 18 -0.05 2.54 13.63
C MET A 18 0.99 3.62 13.31
N GLN A 19 2.14 3.59 13.98
CA GLN A 19 3.23 4.54 13.73
C GLN A 19 3.80 4.38 12.32
N GLU A 20 3.93 3.16 11.85
CA GLU A 20 4.42 2.88 10.48
C GLU A 20 3.45 3.46 9.44
N VAL A 21 2.15 3.33 9.63
CA VAL A 21 1.13 3.95 8.76
C VAL A 21 1.30 5.47 8.74
N GLU A 22 1.47 6.10 9.91
CA GLU A 22 1.66 7.55 9.99
C GLU A 22 2.97 8.01 9.30
N ASN A 23 4.04 7.22 9.42
CA ASN A 23 5.30 7.50 8.73
C ASN A 23 5.15 7.45 7.20
N ILE A 24 4.41 6.47 6.70
CA ILE A 24 4.11 6.36 5.25
C ILE A 24 3.28 7.55 4.78
N LYS A 25 2.24 7.93 5.54
CA LYS A 25 1.41 9.12 5.24
C LYS A 25 2.26 10.39 5.16
N SER A 26 3.21 10.56 6.06
CA SER A 26 4.12 11.71 6.06
C SER A 26 4.94 11.80 4.77
N VAL A 27 5.35 10.65 4.22
CA VAL A 27 6.04 10.62 2.91
C VAL A 27 5.09 11.05 1.80
N PHE A 28 3.85 10.56 1.79
CA PHE A 28 2.85 11.01 0.80
C PHE A 28 2.62 12.52 0.88
N GLU A 29 2.45 13.06 2.07
CA GLU A 29 2.23 14.49 2.29
C GLU A 29 3.40 15.33 1.81
N LYS A 30 4.64 14.89 2.06
CA LYS A 30 5.85 15.54 1.57
C LYS A 30 5.85 15.70 0.04
N HIS A 31 5.32 14.72 -0.67
CA HIS A 31 5.26 14.72 -2.14
C HIS A 31 3.92 15.22 -2.70
N ASN A 32 3.05 15.76 -1.87
CA ASN A 32 1.71 16.25 -2.24
C ASN A 32 0.85 15.15 -2.91
N ILE A 33 0.98 13.92 -2.45
CA ILE A 33 0.20 12.77 -2.93
C ILE A 33 -1.04 12.61 -2.07
N SER A 34 -2.22 12.66 -2.68
CA SER A 34 -3.46 12.36 -1.96
C SER A 34 -3.61 10.86 -1.73
N TYR A 35 -4.15 10.49 -0.57
CA TYR A 35 -4.28 9.09 -0.18
C TYR A 35 -5.61 8.80 0.49
N PHE A 36 -6.00 7.54 0.46
CA PHE A 36 -7.04 6.97 1.30
C PHE A 36 -6.40 5.92 2.23
N SER A 37 -6.75 5.97 3.51
CA SER A 37 -6.34 4.97 4.50
C SER A 37 -7.58 4.44 5.22
N PRO A 38 -7.86 3.13 5.15
CA PRO A 38 -9.00 2.53 5.87
C PRO A 38 -9.01 2.83 7.36
N LYS A 39 -7.82 2.96 7.97
CA LYS A 39 -7.66 3.32 9.38
C LYS A 39 -8.37 4.63 9.74
N ASP A 40 -8.37 5.61 8.85
CA ASP A 40 -8.92 6.93 9.16
C ASP A 40 -10.44 7.02 8.97
N GLU A 41 -10.99 6.25 8.03
CA GLU A 41 -12.35 6.49 7.55
C GLU A 41 -13.30 5.30 7.74
N ASN A 42 -12.78 4.08 7.77
CA ASN A 42 -13.60 2.85 7.75
C ASN A 42 -13.19 1.86 8.83
N LEU A 43 -13.20 2.30 10.09
CA LEU A 43 -12.94 1.42 11.23
C LEU A 43 -14.10 0.46 11.45
N CYS A 44 -13.78 -0.81 11.72
CA CYS A 44 -14.74 -1.85 12.04
C CYS A 44 -14.52 -2.33 13.47
N ASP A 45 -15.55 -2.25 14.30
CA ASP A 45 -15.52 -2.80 15.66
C ASP A 45 -15.65 -4.33 15.60
N ALA A 46 -15.08 -5.02 16.59
CA ALA A 46 -15.09 -6.48 16.65
C ALA A 46 -16.50 -7.07 16.75
N ASP A 47 -17.45 -6.29 17.27
CA ASP A 47 -18.87 -6.68 17.44
C ASP A 47 -19.81 -6.01 16.42
N ALA A 48 -19.25 -5.46 15.34
CA ALA A 48 -20.04 -4.83 14.28
C ALA A 48 -21.06 -5.81 13.70
N SER A 49 -22.28 -5.32 13.44
CA SER A 49 -23.33 -6.10 12.78
C SER A 49 -22.94 -6.50 11.35
N ASP A 50 -23.58 -7.52 10.80
CA ASP A 50 -23.36 -7.92 9.40
C ASP A 50 -23.57 -6.74 8.44
N SER A 51 -24.61 -5.95 8.66
CA SER A 51 -24.90 -4.76 7.86
C SER A 51 -23.76 -3.74 7.92
N MET A 52 -23.18 -3.52 9.11
CA MET A 52 -22.05 -2.62 9.27
C MET A 52 -20.79 -3.16 8.60
N GLN A 53 -20.53 -4.46 8.75
CA GLN A 53 -19.40 -5.14 8.07
C GLN A 53 -19.52 -4.98 6.55
N ASP A 54 -20.71 -5.22 5.99
CA ASP A 54 -20.96 -5.07 4.55
C ASP A 54 -20.76 -3.63 4.06
N GLN A 55 -21.18 -2.64 4.85
CA GLN A 55 -20.98 -1.23 4.52
C GLN A 55 -19.50 -0.85 4.51
N ILE A 56 -18.73 -1.29 5.50
CA ILE A 56 -17.30 -1.03 5.60
C ILE A 56 -16.57 -1.70 4.44
N PHE A 57 -16.88 -2.96 4.17
CA PHE A 57 -16.33 -3.70 3.04
C PHE A 57 -16.60 -2.98 1.71
N ALA A 58 -17.86 -2.64 1.45
CA ALA A 58 -18.25 -1.92 0.23
C ALA A 58 -17.55 -0.57 0.11
N GLY A 59 -17.37 0.16 1.21
CA GLY A 59 -16.65 1.42 1.25
C GLY A 59 -15.17 1.26 0.86
N ASN A 60 -14.49 0.24 1.40
CA ASN A 60 -13.12 -0.05 1.03
C ASN A 60 -12.98 -0.44 -0.44
N ILE A 61 -13.89 -1.29 -0.94
CA ILE A 61 -13.90 -1.68 -2.35
C ILE A 61 -14.11 -0.45 -3.25
N LYS A 62 -15.02 0.45 -2.89
CA LYS A 62 -15.23 1.70 -3.62
C LYS A 62 -13.94 2.52 -3.70
N HIS A 63 -13.24 2.70 -2.58
CA HIS A 63 -11.99 3.45 -2.55
C HIS A 63 -10.86 2.77 -3.35
N LEU A 64 -10.83 1.43 -3.41
CA LEU A 64 -9.93 0.71 -4.29
C LEU A 64 -10.19 1.07 -5.76
N HIS A 65 -11.45 1.09 -6.19
CA HIS A 65 -11.81 1.50 -7.55
C HIS A 65 -11.47 2.96 -7.85
N GLU A 66 -11.63 3.84 -6.89
CA GLU A 66 -11.36 5.27 -7.05
C GLU A 66 -9.88 5.64 -6.97
N SER A 67 -9.03 4.74 -6.48
CA SER A 67 -7.59 4.98 -6.37
C SER A 67 -6.89 4.63 -7.67
N GLU A 68 -5.83 5.37 -8.00
CA GLU A 68 -5.06 5.16 -9.23
C GLU A 68 -3.91 4.18 -9.04
N TRP A 69 -3.42 4.06 -7.81
CA TRP A 69 -2.41 3.09 -7.45
C TRP A 69 -2.55 2.67 -5.98
N LEU A 70 -1.89 1.58 -5.63
CA LEU A 70 -1.91 1.00 -4.29
C LEU A 70 -0.50 1.01 -3.71
N LEU A 71 -0.36 1.42 -2.45
CA LEU A 71 0.79 1.08 -1.64
C LEU A 71 0.39 -0.01 -0.66
N CYS A 72 1.05 -1.16 -0.76
CA CYS A 72 0.75 -2.35 0.05
C CYS A 72 1.89 -2.61 1.03
N ASN A 73 1.63 -2.40 2.32
CA ASN A 73 2.60 -2.70 3.37
C ASN A 73 2.51 -4.17 3.77
N THR A 74 3.53 -4.95 3.40
CA THR A 74 3.56 -6.40 3.61
C THR A 74 4.28 -6.82 4.89
N ARG A 75 4.93 -5.91 5.60
CA ARG A 75 5.79 -6.23 6.74
C ARG A 75 5.10 -7.07 7.80
N ASN A 76 3.85 -6.78 8.09
CA ASN A 76 3.08 -7.40 9.16
C ASN A 76 2.22 -8.58 8.70
N LYS A 77 2.28 -8.92 7.42
CA LYS A 77 1.52 -10.03 6.80
C LYS A 77 0.02 -9.97 7.11
N ASP A 78 -0.55 -8.77 7.17
CA ASP A 78 -1.96 -8.57 7.38
C ASP A 78 -2.78 -9.15 6.22
N MET A 79 -3.70 -10.04 6.53
CA MET A 79 -4.49 -10.76 5.51
C MET A 79 -5.43 -9.83 4.73
N GLY A 80 -6.01 -8.83 5.38
CA GLY A 80 -6.85 -7.83 4.73
C GLY A 80 -6.07 -7.01 3.70
N THR A 81 -4.87 -6.61 4.07
CA THR A 81 -3.94 -5.90 3.18
C THR A 81 -3.61 -6.72 1.92
N ILE A 82 -3.36 -8.02 2.09
CA ILE A 82 -3.06 -8.92 0.96
C ILE A 82 -4.31 -9.14 0.09
N PHE A 83 -5.49 -9.25 0.69
CA PHE A 83 -6.75 -9.31 -0.07
C PHE A 83 -6.91 -8.07 -0.95
N GLU A 84 -6.67 -6.88 -0.41
CA GLU A 84 -6.76 -5.62 -1.14
C GLU A 84 -5.76 -5.56 -2.31
N ALA A 85 -4.54 -6.04 -2.10
CA ALA A 85 -3.53 -6.13 -3.17
C ALA A 85 -3.97 -7.04 -4.31
N GLY A 86 -4.49 -8.23 -3.98
CA GLY A 86 -5.02 -9.17 -4.99
C GLY A 86 -6.20 -8.59 -5.75
N TYR A 87 -7.12 -7.95 -5.06
CA TYR A 87 -8.25 -7.27 -5.69
C TYR A 87 -7.78 -6.16 -6.63
N PHE A 88 -6.85 -5.33 -6.17
CA PHE A 88 -6.32 -4.21 -6.95
C PHE A 88 -5.58 -4.68 -8.22
N ASN A 89 -4.87 -5.80 -8.11
CA ASN A 89 -4.24 -6.41 -9.29
C ASN A 89 -5.26 -6.78 -10.37
N CYS A 90 -6.45 -7.24 -9.97
CA CYS A 90 -7.53 -7.52 -10.92
C CYS A 90 -8.07 -6.28 -11.61
N LEU A 91 -7.88 -5.08 -11.04
CA LEU A 91 -8.23 -3.81 -11.67
C LEU A 91 -7.17 -3.34 -12.67
N GLU A 92 -6.07 -4.08 -12.82
CA GLU A 92 -4.95 -3.77 -13.74
C GLU A 92 -4.31 -2.40 -13.46
N LYS A 93 -4.25 -2.01 -12.19
CA LYS A 93 -3.65 -0.76 -11.73
C LYS A 93 -2.32 -1.01 -11.01
N PRO A 94 -1.41 -0.02 -10.97
CA PRO A 94 -0.07 -0.20 -10.38
C PRO A 94 -0.10 -0.45 -8.87
N ILE A 95 0.75 -1.38 -8.41
CA ILE A 95 0.95 -1.67 -7.00
C ILE A 95 2.42 -1.45 -6.64
N VAL A 96 2.66 -0.65 -5.62
CA VAL A 96 3.96 -0.49 -4.97
C VAL A 96 3.91 -1.24 -3.65
N TYR A 97 4.82 -2.18 -3.44
CA TYR A 97 4.93 -2.90 -2.17
C TYR A 97 5.93 -2.20 -1.27
N PHE A 98 5.65 -2.25 0.03
CA PHE A 98 6.50 -1.69 1.07
C PHE A 98 6.75 -2.75 2.14
N CYS A 99 8.01 -2.94 2.53
CA CYS A 99 8.39 -3.86 3.60
C CYS A 99 9.61 -3.30 4.32
N ASP A 100 9.38 -2.52 5.37
CA ASP A 100 10.46 -1.90 6.12
C ASP A 100 11.38 -2.94 6.75
N GLY A 101 12.69 -2.74 6.59
CA GLY A 101 13.70 -3.63 7.12
C GLY A 101 13.96 -4.89 6.28
N LEU A 102 13.33 -5.04 5.12
CA LEU A 102 13.66 -6.13 4.21
C LEU A 102 15.11 -5.99 3.73
N PRO A 103 16.01 -6.96 4.02
CA PRO A 103 17.41 -6.86 3.61
C PRO A 103 17.57 -6.83 2.08
N PRO A 104 18.64 -6.23 1.56
CA PRO A 104 18.93 -6.28 0.13
C PRO A 104 19.03 -7.72 -0.37
N GLY A 105 18.31 -8.04 -1.46
CA GLY A 105 18.31 -9.37 -2.06
C GLY A 105 17.55 -10.46 -1.29
N ALA A 106 16.87 -10.09 -0.19
CA ALA A 106 16.10 -11.05 0.61
C ALA A 106 14.97 -11.68 -0.19
N GLN A 107 14.50 -12.83 0.28
CA GLN A 107 13.34 -13.48 -0.33
C GLN A 107 12.08 -12.61 -0.23
N PHE A 108 11.37 -12.50 -1.35
CA PHE A 108 10.07 -11.86 -1.42
C PHE A 108 9.10 -12.76 -2.17
N ASN A 109 7.84 -12.72 -1.79
CA ASN A 109 6.86 -13.63 -2.38
C ASN A 109 6.67 -13.38 -3.88
N LEU A 110 6.69 -14.45 -4.66
CA LEU A 110 6.56 -14.40 -6.12
C LEU A 110 5.31 -13.64 -6.58
N MET A 111 4.15 -13.97 -6.01
CA MET A 111 2.87 -13.38 -6.46
C MET A 111 2.84 -11.87 -6.20
N LEU A 112 3.42 -11.44 -5.10
CA LEU A 112 3.51 -10.01 -4.77
C LEU A 112 4.56 -9.33 -5.65
N ALA A 113 5.76 -9.87 -5.75
CA ALA A 113 6.82 -9.28 -6.59
C ALA A 113 6.39 -9.14 -8.06
N ALA A 114 5.73 -10.16 -8.60
CA ALA A 114 5.28 -10.17 -10.00
C ALA A 114 4.07 -9.28 -10.26
N SER A 115 3.20 -9.08 -9.27
CA SER A 115 2.04 -8.19 -9.38
C SER A 115 2.37 -6.71 -9.19
N GLY A 116 3.54 -6.40 -8.62
CA GLY A 116 3.94 -5.03 -8.30
C GLY A 116 4.93 -4.44 -9.29
N ILE A 117 5.00 -3.12 -9.29
CA ILE A 117 5.97 -2.37 -10.10
C ILE A 117 7.21 -1.97 -9.33
N LYS A 118 7.16 -2.04 -7.99
CA LYS A 118 8.27 -1.65 -7.10
C LYS A 118 8.10 -2.31 -5.74
N VAL A 119 9.21 -2.65 -5.10
CA VAL A 119 9.27 -3.05 -3.69
C VAL A 119 10.22 -2.08 -2.98
N CYS A 120 9.68 -1.27 -2.06
CA CYS A 120 10.46 -0.36 -1.22
C CYS A 120 10.76 -1.03 0.12
N ARG A 121 12.01 -1.01 0.55
CA ARG A 121 12.52 -1.72 1.73
C ARG A 121 12.72 -0.83 2.95
N SER A 122 12.45 0.47 2.81
CA SER A 122 12.56 1.46 3.88
C SER A 122 11.80 2.72 3.53
N LEU A 123 11.54 3.58 4.52
CA LEU A 123 10.93 4.89 4.28
C LEU A 123 11.82 5.76 3.38
N SER A 124 13.14 5.69 3.57
CA SER A 124 14.10 6.42 2.71
C SER A 124 14.00 5.98 1.25
N GLU A 125 13.91 4.66 1.01
CA GLU A 125 13.74 4.14 -0.35
C GLU A 125 12.41 4.54 -0.97
N LEU A 126 11.32 4.53 -0.19
CA LEU A 126 10.02 5.02 -0.63
C LEU A 126 10.08 6.51 -0.98
N ASP A 127 10.70 7.32 -0.12
CA ASP A 127 10.85 8.75 -0.32
C ASP A 127 11.62 9.05 -1.62
N ASP A 128 12.78 8.41 -1.82
CA ASP A 128 13.60 8.57 -3.02
C ASP A 128 12.85 8.12 -4.29
N TYR A 129 12.13 7.00 -4.20
CA TYR A 129 11.32 6.49 -5.31
C TYR A 129 10.22 7.47 -5.70
N LEU A 130 9.47 7.99 -4.72
CA LEU A 130 8.39 8.94 -4.99
C LEU A 130 8.93 10.28 -5.49
N ASP A 131 10.10 10.70 -5.05
CA ASP A 131 10.77 11.90 -5.59
C ASP A 131 11.04 11.74 -7.10
N ARG A 132 11.59 10.61 -7.50
CA ARG A 132 11.82 10.32 -8.93
C ARG A 132 10.52 10.20 -9.72
N CYS A 133 9.49 9.59 -9.15
CA CYS A 133 8.18 9.45 -9.79
C CYS A 133 7.50 10.81 -9.98
N THR A 134 7.50 11.67 -8.96
CA THR A 134 6.89 13.00 -9.05
C THR A 134 7.63 13.88 -10.05
N SER A 135 8.95 13.77 -10.10
CA SER A 135 9.77 14.50 -11.08
C SER A 135 9.49 14.08 -12.53
N SER A 136 9.23 12.80 -12.77
CA SER A 136 8.89 12.28 -14.10
C SER A 136 7.40 12.41 -14.45
N GLY A 137 6.54 12.60 -13.45
CA GLY A 137 5.08 12.66 -13.61
C GLY A 137 4.39 11.30 -13.70
N ASN A 138 5.11 10.21 -13.51
CA ASN A 138 4.57 8.85 -13.61
C ASN A 138 5.22 7.93 -12.57
N LEU A 139 4.49 6.89 -12.16
CA LEU A 139 5.08 5.80 -11.39
C LEU A 139 6.09 5.04 -12.25
N ILE A 140 7.27 4.77 -11.71
CA ILE A 140 8.37 4.12 -12.42
C ILE A 140 8.35 2.63 -12.10
N THR A 141 8.39 1.78 -13.13
CA THR A 141 8.47 0.33 -12.94
C THR A 141 9.92 -0.07 -12.70
N GLU A 142 10.19 -0.56 -11.49
CA GLU A 142 11.48 -1.08 -11.06
C GLU A 142 11.26 -2.43 -10.39
N ARG A 143 11.22 -3.48 -11.18
CA ARG A 143 10.89 -4.82 -10.71
C ARG A 143 11.88 -5.29 -9.63
N TYR A 144 11.37 -6.03 -8.63
CA TYR A 144 12.20 -6.59 -7.56
C TYR A 144 13.28 -7.52 -8.11
N GLN A 145 14.52 -7.33 -7.66
CA GLN A 145 15.70 -8.08 -8.13
C GLN A 145 16.25 -9.06 -7.09
N GLY A 146 15.60 -9.19 -5.95
CA GLY A 146 15.99 -10.13 -4.92
C GLY A 146 15.54 -11.55 -5.20
N GLU A 147 15.81 -12.44 -4.25
CA GLU A 147 15.39 -13.84 -4.32
C GLU A 147 13.86 -13.95 -4.24
N ILE A 148 13.28 -14.91 -4.94
CA ILE A 148 11.83 -15.15 -4.98
C ILE A 148 11.50 -16.47 -4.30
N GLU A 149 10.46 -16.50 -3.46
CA GLU A 149 9.91 -17.72 -2.86
C GLU A 149 8.52 -18.08 -3.43
#